data_c2ce55665914bda70c5f518dbc720989
#
_entry.id   c2ce55665914bda70c5f518dbc720989
#
_cell.length_a   1.000
_cell.length_b   1.000
_cell.length_c   1.000
_cell.angle_alpha   90.00
_cell.angle_beta   90.00
_cell.angle_gamma   90.00
#
_symmetry.space_group_name_H-M   'P 1'
#
loop_
_entity.id
_entity.type
_entity.pdbx_description
1 polymer ?
#
loop_
_entity_poly.entity_id
_entity_poly.type
_entity_poly.pdbx_seq_one_letter_code
_entity_poly.pdbx_strand_id
1 'polypeptide(L)'
;GKTQTILNIIANVVRDKKTVAVVSNNNSATHNIAEKLEKKGISFLTAFLGSLSNKQKFLADQSGIYPNMEEWELPLDERQQLEQEITALSQELNLMLTAKNRIARIEQELLQLNPEEHYFKEYYSTYHEEPIVNLDCFSSQKILELWLEFEHFIEQKKRLGLLQKLSIIFRFNRDAIKLFVNTPELVIPYLQNQFYLTKRRELENERQKLTLKLRQYAFDEKMNELTQKSFQLFKAELAAKYEWKTNRRRFESNDFRRNSGEFTHEYPVILSTTYSIKGTLSLDYVYDYLIIDEASQVDLTTAVLAFSCARNIVIVGDLNQLPNVLSEADIQRSETIWRTYSLAERYHFSTHSLLSSALETWPTAPVTLLREHYRCHPKIINFCNQKFYAGQLIIMTEDNDEPDVLTMYRTAAGNHARGHINQRQIDVIQQEILPQLRRQNYQSIGIITPYRDQAAAIRKQLGGYYEVDTVHKFQGREQDAIILTSVDNIITDFVDDPHMLNVRSEEHTSELQ
;
A
#
# COMPACT_ATOMS: atom_id res chain seq x y z
N GLY A 1 -2.24 3.40 -5.02
CA GLY A 1 -1.08 2.58 -4.67
C GLY A 1 -0.20 2.19 -5.86
N LYS A 2 0.67 1.20 -5.68
CA LYS A 2 1.70 0.76 -6.66
C LYS A 2 1.16 0.60 -8.09
N THR A 3 0.10 -0.18 -8.29
CA THR A 3 -0.46 -0.46 -9.63
C THR A 3 -0.94 0.80 -10.35
N GLN A 4 -1.60 1.74 -9.65
CA GLN A 4 -2.03 3.00 -10.27
C GLN A 4 -0.84 3.85 -10.72
N THR A 5 0.24 3.87 -9.95
CA THR A 5 1.49 4.55 -10.31
C THR A 5 2.09 3.93 -11.57
N ILE A 6 2.14 2.59 -11.66
CA ILE A 6 2.59 1.87 -12.85
C ILE A 6 1.75 2.26 -14.08
N LEU A 7 0.42 2.26 -13.96
CA LEU A 7 -0.48 2.64 -15.05
C LEU A 7 -0.25 4.09 -15.52
N ASN A 8 -0.03 5.01 -14.58
CA ASN A 8 0.27 6.41 -14.90
C ASN A 8 1.63 6.55 -15.62
N ILE A 9 2.64 5.78 -15.21
CA ILE A 9 3.95 5.75 -15.89
C ILE A 9 3.77 5.20 -17.32
N ILE A 10 3.05 4.08 -17.50
CA ILE A 10 2.75 3.51 -18.81
C ILE A 10 2.08 4.56 -19.72
N ALA A 11 1.04 5.24 -19.23
CA ALA A 11 0.32 6.25 -20.01
C ALA A 11 1.25 7.38 -20.47
N ASN A 12 2.11 7.90 -19.59
CA ASN A 12 3.06 8.95 -19.94
C ASN A 12 4.12 8.46 -20.94
N VAL A 13 4.67 7.25 -20.75
CA VAL A 13 5.65 6.67 -21.69
C VAL A 13 5.04 6.49 -23.08
N VAL A 14 3.81 5.98 -23.17
CA VAL A 14 3.09 5.79 -24.45
C VAL A 14 2.75 7.13 -25.11
N ARG A 15 2.36 8.14 -24.31
CA ARG A 15 2.12 9.51 -24.79
C ARG A 15 3.40 10.11 -25.41
N ASP A 16 4.54 9.87 -24.79
CA ASP A 16 5.85 10.30 -25.30
C ASP A 16 6.33 9.49 -26.51
N LYS A 17 5.48 8.61 -27.08
CA LYS A 17 5.80 7.71 -28.20
C LYS A 17 6.97 6.76 -27.93
N LYS A 18 7.16 6.39 -26.66
CA LYS A 18 8.19 5.47 -26.20
C LYS A 18 7.60 4.09 -25.88
N THR A 19 8.49 3.12 -25.73
CA THR A 19 8.17 1.72 -25.45
C THR A 19 8.41 1.38 -24.00
N VAL A 20 7.56 0.55 -23.41
CA VAL A 20 7.67 0.10 -22.02
C VAL A 20 7.47 -1.41 -21.90
N ALA A 21 8.39 -2.06 -21.22
CA ALA A 21 8.19 -3.42 -20.74
C ALA A 21 7.80 -3.38 -19.26
N VAL A 22 6.76 -4.13 -18.89
CA VAL A 22 6.38 -4.32 -17.49
C VAL A 22 6.57 -5.79 -17.14
N VAL A 23 7.37 -6.05 -16.12
CA VAL A 23 7.74 -7.40 -15.74
C VAL A 23 7.58 -7.62 -14.23
N SER A 24 7.38 -8.87 -13.87
CA SER A 24 7.37 -9.34 -12.48
C SER A 24 7.95 -10.76 -12.44
N ASN A 25 8.23 -11.27 -11.25
CA ASN A 25 8.71 -12.64 -11.09
C ASN A 25 7.66 -13.67 -11.56
N ASN A 26 6.38 -13.37 -11.38
CA ASN A 26 5.26 -14.22 -11.82
C ASN A 26 4.29 -13.47 -12.73
N ASN A 27 3.41 -14.19 -13.41
CA ASN A 27 2.45 -13.60 -14.34
C ASN A 27 1.25 -12.92 -13.66
N SER A 28 1.01 -13.12 -12.37
CA SER A 28 -0.19 -12.61 -11.69
C SER A 28 -0.18 -11.08 -11.59
N ALA A 29 0.95 -10.49 -11.21
CA ALA A 29 1.08 -9.04 -11.12
C ALA A 29 0.91 -8.36 -12.49
N THR A 30 1.55 -8.90 -13.54
CA THR A 30 1.39 -8.38 -14.90
C THR A 30 -0.02 -8.60 -15.46
N HIS A 31 -0.71 -9.66 -15.04
CA HIS A 31 -2.10 -9.91 -15.42
C HIS A 31 -3.06 -8.86 -14.84
N ASN A 32 -2.88 -8.48 -13.58
CA ASN A 32 -3.64 -7.39 -12.94
C ASN A 32 -3.51 -6.07 -13.71
N ILE A 33 -2.30 -5.76 -14.22
CA ILE A 33 -2.09 -4.58 -15.07
C ILE A 33 -2.85 -4.72 -16.40
N ALA A 34 -2.79 -5.90 -17.05
CA ALA A 34 -3.52 -6.17 -18.28
C ALA A 34 -5.03 -5.97 -18.11
N GLU A 35 -5.63 -6.53 -17.06
CA GLU A 35 -7.06 -6.38 -16.74
C GLU A 35 -7.46 -4.92 -16.52
N LYS A 36 -6.63 -4.14 -15.83
CA LYS A 36 -6.90 -2.71 -15.61
C LYS A 36 -6.83 -1.90 -16.92
N LEU A 37 -5.91 -2.23 -17.82
CA LEU A 37 -5.84 -1.62 -19.14
C LEU A 37 -7.04 -2.02 -20.01
N GLU A 38 -7.52 -3.27 -19.89
CA GLU A 38 -8.73 -3.74 -20.56
C GLU A 38 -9.98 -3.01 -20.08
N LYS A 39 -10.18 -2.89 -18.74
CA LYS A 39 -11.29 -2.13 -18.15
C LYS A 39 -11.31 -0.66 -18.59
N LYS A 40 -10.16 -0.09 -18.98
CA LYS A 40 -10.04 1.27 -19.53
C LYS A 40 -10.21 1.34 -21.05
N GLY A 41 -10.39 0.20 -21.73
CA GLY A 41 -10.54 0.13 -23.19
C GLY A 41 -9.27 0.43 -23.98
N ILE A 42 -8.10 0.27 -23.38
CA ILE A 42 -6.79 0.55 -23.98
C ILE A 42 -5.88 -0.68 -24.04
N SER A 43 -6.44 -1.88 -23.88
CA SER A 43 -5.70 -3.15 -23.96
C SER A 43 -5.07 -3.38 -25.34
N PHE A 44 -5.59 -2.76 -26.39
CA PHE A 44 -5.02 -2.87 -27.74
C PHE A 44 -3.56 -2.37 -27.83
N LEU A 45 -3.10 -1.58 -26.86
CA LEU A 45 -1.70 -1.11 -26.76
C LEU A 45 -0.75 -2.19 -26.22
N THR A 46 -1.28 -3.31 -25.71
CA THR A 46 -0.52 -4.29 -24.93
C THR A 46 -0.30 -5.60 -25.67
N ALA A 47 0.89 -6.18 -25.48
CA ALA A 47 1.16 -7.56 -25.83
C ALA A 47 1.62 -8.33 -24.59
N PHE A 48 0.87 -9.37 -24.21
CA PHE A 48 1.20 -10.22 -23.05
C PHE A 48 1.99 -11.43 -23.52
N LEU A 49 3.31 -11.44 -23.26
CA LEU A 49 4.26 -12.35 -23.89
C LEU A 49 5.10 -13.15 -22.87
N GLY A 50 4.71 -13.18 -21.58
CA GLY A 50 5.49 -13.75 -20.49
C GLY A 50 5.65 -15.27 -20.50
N SER A 51 4.81 -16.01 -21.23
CA SER A 51 4.89 -17.46 -21.39
C SER A 51 4.57 -17.87 -22.81
N LEU A 52 4.86 -19.15 -23.15
CA LEU A 52 4.51 -19.69 -24.46
C LEU A 52 3.00 -19.65 -24.68
N SER A 53 2.21 -20.00 -23.68
CA SER A 53 0.75 -19.95 -23.74
C SER A 53 0.22 -18.52 -23.96
N ASN A 54 0.82 -17.54 -23.28
CA ASN A 54 0.44 -16.13 -23.47
C ASN A 54 0.78 -15.64 -24.87
N LYS A 55 1.94 -16.03 -25.41
CA LYS A 55 2.31 -15.72 -26.81
C LYS A 55 1.34 -16.31 -27.82
N GLN A 56 0.95 -17.58 -27.63
CA GLN A 56 -0.01 -18.24 -28.50
C GLN A 56 -1.39 -17.58 -28.42
N LYS A 57 -1.84 -17.27 -27.20
CA LYS A 57 -3.10 -16.54 -26.99
C LYS A 57 -3.07 -15.18 -27.65
N PHE A 58 -2.01 -14.39 -27.45
CA PHE A 58 -1.85 -13.08 -28.09
C PHE A 58 -1.93 -13.17 -29.61
N LEU A 59 -1.23 -14.15 -30.21
CA LEU A 59 -1.27 -14.36 -31.67
C LEU A 59 -2.66 -14.72 -32.19
N ALA A 60 -3.42 -15.52 -31.44
CA ALA A 60 -4.78 -15.90 -31.81
C ALA A 60 -5.79 -14.75 -31.65
N ASP A 61 -5.61 -13.90 -30.66
CA ASP A 61 -6.54 -12.82 -30.29
C ASP A 61 -6.34 -11.54 -31.11
N GLN A 62 -5.36 -11.45 -32.00
CA GLN A 62 -5.14 -10.29 -32.85
C GLN A 62 -6.33 -10.04 -33.79
N SER A 63 -7.06 -8.95 -33.57
CA SER A 63 -8.25 -8.61 -34.38
C SER A 63 -7.92 -8.14 -35.82
N GLY A 64 -6.72 -7.59 -36.05
CA GLY A 64 -6.35 -6.95 -37.31
C GLY A 64 -7.08 -5.63 -37.58
N ILE A 65 -7.78 -5.10 -36.59
CA ILE A 65 -8.45 -3.79 -36.64
C ILE A 65 -8.14 -3.04 -35.33
N TYR A 66 -8.17 -1.72 -35.39
CA TYR A 66 -8.12 -0.88 -34.21
C TYR A 66 -9.51 -0.77 -33.56
N PRO A 67 -9.62 -0.44 -32.28
CA PRO A 67 -10.89 -0.02 -31.69
C PRO A 67 -11.39 1.25 -32.40
N ASN A 68 -12.71 1.46 -32.40
CA ASN A 68 -13.26 2.71 -32.89
C ASN A 68 -12.81 3.88 -32.00
N MET A 69 -12.12 4.85 -32.59
CA MET A 69 -11.58 6.01 -31.87
C MET A 69 -12.24 7.34 -32.35
N GLU A 70 -13.37 7.28 -33.03
CA GLU A 70 -14.05 8.47 -33.56
C GLU A 70 -14.39 9.47 -32.44
N GLU A 71 -14.89 8.99 -31.32
CA GLU A 71 -15.18 9.80 -30.12
C GLU A 71 -13.92 10.30 -29.40
N TRP A 72 -12.75 9.80 -29.76
CA TRP A 72 -11.48 10.21 -29.14
C TRP A 72 -10.78 11.31 -29.93
N GLU A 73 -11.20 11.54 -31.19
CA GLU A 73 -10.58 12.56 -32.03
C GLU A 73 -10.84 13.95 -31.46
N LEU A 74 -9.78 14.69 -31.25
CA LEU A 74 -9.82 16.11 -30.88
C LEU A 74 -8.89 16.91 -31.79
N PRO A 75 -9.30 18.10 -32.27
CA PRO A 75 -8.43 19.04 -32.95
C PRO A 75 -7.20 19.40 -32.13
N LEU A 76 -6.14 19.85 -32.77
CA LEU A 76 -4.86 20.14 -32.10
C LEU A 76 -5.00 21.28 -31.09
N ASP A 77 -5.76 22.32 -31.44
CA ASP A 77 -6.04 23.46 -30.56
C ASP A 77 -6.81 23.05 -29.29
N GLU A 78 -7.83 22.20 -29.44
CA GLU A 78 -8.58 21.67 -28.30
C GLU A 78 -7.69 20.79 -27.39
N ARG A 79 -6.79 19.98 -27.96
CA ARG A 79 -5.82 19.19 -27.17
C ARG A 79 -4.87 20.08 -26.39
N GLN A 80 -4.37 21.16 -26.98
CA GLN A 80 -3.49 22.12 -26.31
C GLN A 80 -4.22 22.87 -25.18
N GLN A 81 -5.47 23.26 -25.42
CA GLN A 81 -6.30 23.86 -24.37
C GLN A 81 -6.52 22.90 -23.21
N LEU A 82 -6.89 21.64 -23.51
CA LEU A 82 -7.12 20.61 -22.50
C LEU A 82 -5.86 20.33 -21.67
N GLU A 83 -4.67 20.34 -22.28
CA GLU A 83 -3.39 20.19 -21.58
C GLU A 83 -3.11 21.36 -20.61
N GLN A 84 -3.45 22.59 -21.00
CA GLN A 84 -3.34 23.75 -20.12
C GLN A 84 -4.31 23.65 -18.93
N GLU A 85 -5.56 23.25 -19.18
CA GLU A 85 -6.56 23.05 -18.14
C GLU A 85 -6.14 21.96 -17.13
N ILE A 86 -5.62 20.83 -17.61
CA ILE A 86 -5.07 19.76 -16.78
C ILE A 86 -3.92 20.26 -15.90
N THR A 87 -3.03 21.06 -16.49
CA THR A 87 -1.87 21.60 -15.76
C THR A 87 -2.32 22.55 -14.65
N ALA A 88 -3.24 23.47 -14.93
CA ALA A 88 -3.77 24.40 -13.95
C ALA A 88 -4.51 23.66 -12.82
N LEU A 89 -5.39 22.73 -13.18
CA LEU A 89 -6.16 21.93 -12.22
C LEU A 89 -5.25 21.07 -11.33
N SER A 90 -4.19 20.48 -11.91
CA SER A 90 -3.20 19.70 -11.15
C SER A 90 -2.44 20.54 -10.13
N GLN A 91 -2.07 21.79 -10.49
CA GLN A 91 -1.39 22.70 -9.56
C GLN A 91 -2.31 23.07 -8.39
N GLU A 92 -3.57 23.41 -8.65
CA GLU A 92 -4.55 23.69 -7.61
C GLU A 92 -4.77 22.50 -6.66
N LEU A 93 -4.96 21.31 -7.24
CA LEU A 93 -5.20 20.08 -6.47
C LEU A 93 -4.02 19.70 -5.59
N ASN A 94 -2.78 19.91 -6.04
CA ASN A 94 -1.59 19.65 -5.24
C ASN A 94 -1.56 20.46 -3.94
N LEU A 95 -2.08 21.69 -3.95
CA LEU A 95 -2.21 22.50 -2.74
C LEU A 95 -3.24 21.92 -1.76
N MET A 96 -4.31 21.31 -2.28
CA MET A 96 -5.38 20.72 -1.46
C MET A 96 -5.04 19.31 -0.96
N LEU A 97 -4.21 18.55 -1.68
CA LEU A 97 -3.71 17.24 -1.23
C LEU A 97 -3.00 17.31 0.12
N THR A 98 -2.27 18.39 0.37
CA THR A 98 -1.63 18.60 1.69
C THR A 98 -2.67 18.68 2.81
N ALA A 99 -3.80 19.33 2.58
CA ALA A 99 -4.89 19.41 3.54
C ALA A 99 -5.56 18.04 3.74
N LYS A 100 -5.80 17.28 2.66
CA LYS A 100 -6.37 15.93 2.74
C LYS A 100 -5.46 14.98 3.52
N ASN A 101 -4.17 14.99 3.23
CA ASN A 101 -3.17 14.20 3.95
C ASN A 101 -3.07 14.59 5.43
N ARG A 102 -3.27 15.88 5.76
CA ARG A 102 -3.29 16.32 7.16
C ARG A 102 -4.53 15.82 7.89
N ILE A 103 -5.71 15.80 7.25
CA ILE A 103 -6.93 15.22 7.82
C ILE A 103 -6.70 13.74 8.16
N ALA A 104 -6.20 12.94 7.21
CA ALA A 104 -5.93 11.53 7.44
C ALA A 104 -4.96 11.29 8.61
N ARG A 105 -3.92 12.13 8.76
CA ARG A 105 -3.02 12.07 9.93
C ARG A 105 -3.71 12.42 11.23
N ILE A 106 -4.58 13.43 11.23
CA ILE A 106 -5.38 13.79 12.41
C ILE A 106 -6.26 12.63 12.84
N GLU A 107 -6.90 11.94 11.90
CA GLU A 107 -7.73 10.76 12.18
C GLU A 107 -6.91 9.62 12.78
N GLN A 108 -5.70 9.39 12.27
CA GLN A 108 -4.76 8.44 12.88
C GLN A 108 -4.35 8.85 14.30
N GLU A 109 -4.02 10.14 14.52
CA GLU A 109 -3.70 10.67 15.86
C GLU A 109 -4.87 10.47 16.83
N LEU A 110 -6.11 10.73 16.39
CA LEU A 110 -7.33 10.50 17.18
C LEU A 110 -7.55 9.00 17.48
N LEU A 111 -7.32 8.14 16.49
CA LEU A 111 -7.45 6.69 16.66
C LEU A 111 -6.44 6.13 17.69
N GLN A 112 -5.22 6.67 17.70
CA GLN A 112 -4.20 6.31 18.71
C GLN A 112 -4.52 6.85 20.09
N LEU A 113 -5.10 8.06 20.16
CA LEU A 113 -5.47 8.71 21.42
C LEU A 113 -6.63 8.00 22.13
N ASN A 114 -7.55 7.38 21.39
CA ASN A 114 -8.75 6.74 21.94
C ASN A 114 -8.47 5.69 23.02
N PRO A 115 -7.62 4.66 22.81
CA PRO A 115 -7.35 3.66 23.84
C PRO A 115 -6.63 4.27 25.05
N GLU A 116 -5.66 5.17 24.84
CA GLU A 116 -4.94 5.83 25.94
C GLU A 116 -5.89 6.64 26.82
N GLU A 117 -6.77 7.44 26.19
CA GLU A 117 -7.77 8.23 26.89
C GLU A 117 -8.79 7.35 27.61
N HIS A 118 -9.20 6.22 27.02
CA HIS A 118 -10.15 5.29 27.62
C HIS A 118 -9.60 4.69 28.92
N TYR A 119 -8.41 4.09 28.87
CA TYR A 119 -7.78 3.54 30.06
C TYR A 119 -7.48 4.60 31.12
N PHE A 120 -7.08 5.79 30.68
CA PHE A 120 -6.84 6.90 31.60
C PHE A 120 -8.14 7.38 32.26
N LYS A 121 -9.27 7.46 31.54
CA LYS A 121 -10.57 7.86 32.11
C LYS A 121 -11.05 6.89 33.19
N GLU A 122 -10.88 5.58 33.01
CA GLU A 122 -11.18 4.60 34.03
C GLU A 122 -10.38 4.87 35.30
N TYR A 123 -9.09 5.09 35.19
CA TYR A 123 -8.20 5.46 36.29
C TYR A 123 -8.61 6.80 36.91
N TYR A 124 -8.80 7.84 36.10
CA TYR A 124 -9.12 9.20 36.55
C TYR A 124 -10.47 9.29 37.26
N SER A 125 -11.44 8.47 36.88
CA SER A 125 -12.77 8.42 37.56
C SER A 125 -12.72 8.06 39.03
N THR A 126 -11.60 7.52 39.51
CA THR A 126 -11.37 7.22 40.93
C THR A 126 -10.96 8.44 41.76
N TYR A 127 -10.60 9.56 41.10
CA TYR A 127 -10.21 10.81 41.79
C TYR A 127 -11.44 11.70 41.98
N HIS A 128 -11.60 12.20 43.20
CA HIS A 128 -12.76 13.02 43.59
C HIS A 128 -12.45 14.51 43.76
N GLU A 129 -11.18 14.89 43.73
CA GLU A 129 -10.74 16.27 43.92
C GLU A 129 -9.90 16.73 42.74
N GLU A 130 -10.21 17.90 42.21
CA GLU A 130 -9.42 18.55 41.12
C GLU A 130 -8.82 19.87 41.63
N PRO A 131 -7.57 20.20 41.24
CA PRO A 131 -7.00 21.50 41.56
C PRO A 131 -7.79 22.58 40.80
N ILE A 132 -8.20 23.66 41.50
CA ILE A 132 -8.93 24.78 40.90
C ILE A 132 -7.95 25.66 40.09
N VAL A 133 -7.60 25.21 38.91
CA VAL A 133 -6.74 25.93 37.97
C VAL A 133 -7.39 25.87 36.58
N ASN A 134 -7.60 27.04 35.95
CA ASN A 134 -8.11 27.09 34.58
C ASN A 134 -6.94 27.04 33.57
N LEU A 135 -6.92 26.01 32.73
CA LEU A 135 -5.95 25.79 31.67
C LEU A 135 -6.57 25.91 30.25
N ASP A 136 -7.81 26.38 30.12
CA ASP A 136 -8.56 26.42 28.85
C ASP A 136 -7.86 27.22 27.74
N CYS A 137 -7.04 28.20 28.12
CA CYS A 137 -6.28 29.02 27.17
C CYS A 137 -4.96 28.37 26.71
N PHE A 138 -4.60 27.20 27.25
CA PHE A 138 -3.36 26.54 26.89
C PHE A 138 -3.57 25.54 25.75
N SER A 139 -2.54 25.44 24.89
CA SER A 139 -2.46 24.35 23.94
C SER A 139 -2.04 23.04 24.64
N SER A 140 -2.34 21.92 24.00
CA SER A 140 -1.92 20.61 24.51
C SER A 140 -0.40 20.53 24.71
N GLN A 141 0.39 21.12 23.80
CA GLN A 141 1.84 21.22 23.94
C GLN A 141 2.24 22.01 25.20
N LYS A 142 1.55 23.09 25.46
CA LYS A 142 1.85 23.95 26.63
C LYS A 142 1.47 23.29 27.95
N ILE A 143 0.42 22.47 27.95
CA ILE A 143 0.03 21.65 29.09
C ILE A 143 1.09 20.56 29.33
N LEU A 144 1.60 19.93 28.27
CA LEU A 144 2.68 18.95 28.36
C LEU A 144 3.98 19.57 28.92
N GLU A 145 4.34 20.76 28.45
CA GLU A 145 5.48 21.50 28.98
C GLU A 145 5.32 21.80 30.50
N LEU A 146 4.12 22.20 30.90
CA LEU A 146 3.80 22.44 32.32
C LEU A 146 3.88 21.16 33.16
N TRP A 147 3.42 20.05 32.62
CA TRP A 147 3.51 18.74 33.25
C TRP A 147 4.97 18.32 33.45
N LEU A 148 5.79 18.39 32.41
CA LEU A 148 7.22 18.08 32.50
C LEU A 148 7.95 19.00 33.50
N GLU A 149 7.62 20.30 33.52
CA GLU A 149 8.19 21.24 34.51
C GLU A 149 7.79 20.88 35.92
N PHE A 150 6.56 20.42 36.15
CA PHE A 150 6.06 19.97 37.44
C PHE A 150 6.75 18.68 37.88
N GLU A 151 6.91 17.68 37.02
CA GLU A 151 7.65 16.43 37.33
C GLU A 151 9.10 16.73 37.68
N HIS A 152 9.78 17.56 36.92
CA HIS A 152 11.15 17.96 37.21
C HIS A 152 11.27 18.69 38.54
N PHE A 153 10.29 19.51 38.90
CA PHE A 153 10.24 20.16 40.23
C PHE A 153 10.13 19.15 41.38
N ILE A 154 9.28 18.13 41.21
CA ILE A 154 9.11 17.08 42.23
C ILE A 154 10.42 16.29 42.44
N GLU A 155 11.08 15.93 41.35
CA GLU A 155 12.36 15.19 41.41
C GLU A 155 13.43 15.94 42.17
N GLN A 156 13.49 17.27 42.05
CA GLN A 156 14.47 18.08 42.75
C GLN A 156 14.24 18.22 44.27
N LYS A 157 13.07 17.84 44.78
CA LYS A 157 12.67 17.95 46.21
C LYS A 157 12.95 19.33 46.83
N LYS A 158 12.96 20.41 46.00
CA LYS A 158 13.26 21.78 46.44
C LYS A 158 11.98 22.61 46.53
N ARG A 159 12.00 23.65 47.40
CA ARG A 159 10.92 24.66 47.39
C ARG A 159 11.13 25.63 46.22
N LEU A 160 10.02 26.04 45.58
CA LEU A 160 10.05 27.06 44.51
C LEU A 160 10.71 28.34 44.97
N GLY A 161 11.86 28.67 44.38
CA GLY A 161 12.52 29.96 44.54
C GLY A 161 11.77 31.09 43.82
N LEU A 162 12.07 32.36 44.24
CA LEU A 162 11.42 33.54 43.60
C LEU A 162 11.62 33.59 42.09
N LEU A 163 12.83 33.29 41.60
CA LEU A 163 13.13 33.26 40.15
C LEU A 163 12.35 32.18 39.40
N GLN A 164 12.18 31.00 40.02
CA GLN A 164 11.39 29.91 39.44
C GLN A 164 9.90 30.30 39.35
N LYS A 165 9.35 30.93 40.40
CA LYS A 165 7.97 31.43 40.38
C LYS A 165 7.76 32.47 39.30
N LEU A 166 8.68 33.38 39.11
CA LEU A 166 8.62 34.37 38.02
C LEU A 166 8.72 33.73 36.65
N SER A 167 9.57 32.72 36.48
CA SER A 167 9.69 31.95 35.25
C SER A 167 8.36 31.24 34.91
N ILE A 168 7.74 30.58 35.87
CA ILE A 168 6.45 29.90 35.68
C ILE A 168 5.34 30.87 35.31
N ILE A 169 5.26 32.02 36.00
CA ILE A 169 4.29 33.08 35.66
C ILE A 169 4.48 33.57 34.23
N PHE A 170 5.71 33.80 33.82
CA PHE A 170 6.02 34.33 32.51
C PHE A 170 5.75 33.35 31.39
N ARG A 171 6.10 32.07 31.62
CA ARG A 171 5.94 31.01 30.60
C ARG A 171 4.50 30.49 30.51
N PHE A 172 3.79 30.40 31.63
CA PHE A 172 2.45 29.82 31.69
C PHE A 172 1.38 30.85 32.07
N ASN A 173 1.18 31.11 33.34
CA ASN A 173 0.37 32.20 33.93
C ASN A 173 0.49 32.16 35.46
N ARG A 174 -0.21 33.13 36.14
CA ARG A 174 -0.24 33.14 37.62
C ARG A 174 -0.93 31.91 38.21
N ASP A 175 -1.94 31.38 37.58
CA ASP A 175 -2.70 30.26 38.11
C ASP A 175 -1.90 28.96 38.08
N ALA A 176 -0.99 28.78 37.11
CA ALA A 176 -0.11 27.61 37.06
C ALA A 176 0.73 27.41 38.33
N ILE A 177 1.06 28.47 39.05
CA ILE A 177 1.79 28.37 40.36
C ILE A 177 0.99 27.56 41.38
N LYS A 178 -0.34 27.64 41.34
CA LYS A 178 -1.19 26.91 42.28
C LYS A 178 -0.98 25.39 42.21
N LEU A 179 -0.61 24.88 41.06
CA LEU A 179 -0.29 23.46 40.86
C LEU A 179 0.91 23.02 41.69
N PHE A 180 1.92 23.87 41.81
CA PHE A 180 3.17 23.57 42.54
C PHE A 180 3.04 23.63 44.05
N VAL A 181 1.86 23.97 44.58
CA VAL A 181 1.53 23.94 46.02
C VAL A 181 0.75 22.67 46.37
N ASN A 182 0.17 22.02 45.37
CA ASN A 182 -0.61 20.79 45.54
C ASN A 182 0.26 19.54 45.47
N THR A 183 -0.28 18.40 45.89
CA THR A 183 0.42 17.11 45.88
C THR A 183 0.51 16.53 44.47
N PRO A 184 1.58 15.75 44.17
CA PRO A 184 1.76 15.11 42.88
C PRO A 184 0.59 14.21 42.46
N GLU A 185 0.01 13.53 43.47
CA GLU A 185 -1.11 12.60 43.29
C GLU A 185 -2.37 13.27 42.73
N LEU A 186 -2.52 14.59 42.98
CA LEU A 186 -3.62 15.40 42.45
C LEU A 186 -3.25 16.07 41.12
N VAL A 187 -2.04 16.61 41.01
CA VAL A 187 -1.64 17.47 39.89
C VAL A 187 -1.35 16.65 38.62
N ILE A 188 -0.66 15.52 38.73
CA ILE A 188 -0.27 14.72 37.58
C ILE A 188 -1.50 14.20 36.82
N PRO A 189 -2.47 13.52 37.48
CA PRO A 189 -3.67 13.06 36.79
C PRO A 189 -4.49 14.22 36.22
N TYR A 190 -4.57 15.35 36.90
CA TYR A 190 -5.25 16.54 36.40
C TYR A 190 -4.61 17.09 35.11
N LEU A 191 -3.29 17.28 35.07
CA LEU A 191 -2.58 17.75 33.89
C LEU A 191 -2.70 16.76 32.72
N GLN A 192 -2.65 15.47 33.01
CA GLN A 192 -2.84 14.41 32.04
C GLN A 192 -4.25 14.45 31.45
N ASN A 193 -5.29 14.60 32.27
CA ASN A 193 -6.67 14.77 31.82
C ASN A 193 -6.81 16.00 30.91
N GLN A 194 -6.29 17.14 31.35
CA GLN A 194 -6.33 18.40 30.59
C GLN A 194 -5.58 18.28 29.26
N PHE A 195 -4.47 17.54 29.22
CA PHE A 195 -3.74 17.26 28.00
C PHE A 195 -4.60 16.48 27.00
N TYR A 196 -5.22 15.35 27.41
CA TYR A 196 -6.05 14.55 26.51
C TYR A 196 -7.26 15.33 25.98
N LEU A 197 -7.97 16.04 26.86
CA LEU A 197 -9.13 16.85 26.47
C LEU A 197 -8.76 17.95 25.47
N THR A 198 -7.65 18.64 25.75
CA THR A 198 -7.19 19.75 24.89
C THR A 198 -6.66 19.23 23.55
N LYS A 199 -5.85 18.15 23.57
CA LYS A 199 -5.30 17.53 22.36
C LYS A 199 -6.41 17.06 21.42
N ARG A 200 -7.44 16.38 21.96
CA ARG A 200 -8.61 15.96 21.20
C ARG A 200 -9.32 17.17 20.56
N ARG A 201 -9.64 18.17 21.37
CA ARG A 201 -10.31 19.38 20.89
C ARG A 201 -9.53 20.11 19.80
N GLU A 202 -8.21 20.19 19.90
CA GLU A 202 -7.33 20.78 18.88
C GLU A 202 -7.39 20.00 17.58
N LEU A 203 -7.26 18.67 17.64
CA LEU A 203 -7.31 17.79 16.48
C LEU A 203 -8.68 17.85 15.78
N GLU A 204 -9.77 17.77 16.54
CA GLU A 204 -11.13 17.85 15.98
C GLU A 204 -11.41 19.21 15.34
N ASN A 205 -10.98 20.31 15.96
CA ASN A 205 -11.13 21.66 15.39
C ASN A 205 -10.31 21.84 14.11
N GLU A 206 -9.06 21.34 14.09
CA GLU A 206 -8.23 21.35 12.89
C GLU A 206 -8.87 20.53 11.77
N ARG A 207 -9.33 19.31 12.08
CA ARG A 207 -10.02 18.44 11.13
C ARG A 207 -11.24 19.14 10.52
N GLN A 208 -12.10 19.72 11.34
CA GLN A 208 -13.30 20.44 10.87
C GLN A 208 -12.94 21.60 9.93
N LYS A 209 -11.95 22.43 10.27
CA LYS A 209 -11.50 23.53 9.42
C LYS A 209 -10.99 23.06 8.07
N LEU A 210 -10.17 22.00 8.05
CA LEU A 210 -9.63 21.44 6.82
C LEU A 210 -10.71 20.77 5.97
N THR A 211 -11.66 20.07 6.59
CA THR A 211 -12.80 19.44 5.91
C THR A 211 -13.70 20.49 5.25
N LEU A 212 -14.00 21.58 5.95
CA LEU A 212 -14.75 22.70 5.37
C LEU A 212 -14.02 23.31 4.17
N LYS A 213 -12.69 23.50 4.29
CA LYS A 213 -11.86 24.02 3.19
C LYS A 213 -11.92 23.11 1.96
N LEU A 214 -11.81 21.79 2.14
CA LEU A 214 -11.86 20.82 1.02
C LEU A 214 -13.26 20.78 0.38
N ARG A 215 -14.33 20.84 1.17
CA ARG A 215 -15.73 20.92 0.67
C ARG A 215 -15.96 22.19 -0.13
N GLN A 216 -15.54 23.35 0.36
CA GLN A 216 -15.68 24.62 -0.36
C GLN A 216 -14.90 24.61 -1.69
N TYR A 217 -13.80 23.90 -1.74
CA TYR A 217 -12.98 23.73 -2.94
C TYR A 217 -13.54 22.67 -3.90
N ALA A 218 -14.50 21.86 -3.49
CA ALA A 218 -15.03 20.71 -4.23
C ALA A 218 -13.91 19.73 -4.68
N PHE A 219 -13.05 19.35 -3.71
CA PHE A 219 -11.83 18.60 -3.98
C PHE A 219 -12.07 17.31 -4.77
N ASP A 220 -13.04 16.48 -4.34
CA ASP A 220 -13.29 15.19 -4.96
C ASP A 220 -13.88 15.32 -6.38
N GLU A 221 -14.72 16.34 -6.61
CA GLU A 221 -15.25 16.66 -7.94
C GLU A 221 -14.13 17.09 -8.89
N LYS A 222 -13.21 17.95 -8.42
CA LYS A 222 -12.06 18.39 -9.20
C LYS A 222 -11.03 17.28 -9.45
N MET A 223 -10.86 16.33 -8.52
CA MET A 223 -10.04 15.14 -8.73
C MET A 223 -10.63 14.24 -9.82
N ASN A 224 -11.96 14.07 -9.82
CA ASN A 224 -12.65 13.34 -10.89
C ASN A 224 -12.52 14.07 -12.23
N GLU A 225 -12.68 15.39 -12.24
CA GLU A 225 -12.48 16.22 -13.44
C GLU A 225 -11.06 16.07 -14.01
N LEU A 226 -10.02 16.16 -13.15
CA LEU A 226 -8.63 15.94 -13.54
C LEU A 226 -8.44 14.55 -14.17
N THR A 227 -9.01 13.53 -13.56
CA THR A 227 -8.92 12.15 -14.06
C THR A 227 -9.59 12.00 -15.44
N GLN A 228 -10.79 12.55 -15.59
CA GLN A 228 -11.54 12.51 -16.86
C GLN A 228 -10.81 13.27 -17.97
N LYS A 229 -10.40 14.51 -17.71
CA LYS A 229 -9.66 15.33 -18.68
C LYS A 229 -8.32 14.71 -19.08
N SER A 230 -7.56 14.18 -18.11
CA SER A 230 -6.30 13.51 -18.39
C SER A 230 -6.48 12.26 -19.25
N PHE A 231 -7.54 11.49 -19.00
CA PHE A 231 -7.84 10.31 -19.80
C PHE A 231 -8.38 10.67 -21.19
N GLN A 232 -9.16 11.74 -21.30
CA GLN A 232 -9.62 12.30 -22.58
C GLN A 232 -8.44 12.75 -23.45
N LEU A 233 -7.50 13.50 -22.87
CA LEU A 233 -6.28 13.91 -23.57
C LEU A 233 -5.46 12.70 -24.04
N PHE A 234 -5.28 11.71 -23.16
CA PHE A 234 -4.56 10.48 -23.52
C PHE A 234 -5.22 9.74 -24.69
N LYS A 235 -6.56 9.60 -24.69
CA LYS A 235 -7.31 9.02 -25.81
C LYS A 235 -7.14 9.82 -27.10
N ALA A 236 -7.19 11.15 -27.01
CA ALA A 236 -7.00 12.02 -28.18
C ALA A 236 -5.59 11.88 -28.79
N GLU A 237 -4.58 11.74 -27.95
CA GLU A 237 -3.20 11.46 -28.39
C GLU A 237 -3.08 10.08 -29.07
N LEU A 238 -3.78 9.07 -28.57
CA LEU A 238 -3.83 7.75 -29.21
C LEU A 238 -4.52 7.81 -30.57
N ALA A 239 -5.67 8.48 -30.68
CA ALA A 239 -6.38 8.65 -31.95
C ALA A 239 -5.55 9.40 -32.99
N ALA A 240 -4.73 10.37 -32.55
CA ALA A 240 -3.82 11.09 -33.43
C ALA A 240 -2.56 10.28 -33.80
N LYS A 241 -2.15 9.32 -32.96
CA LYS A 241 -0.97 8.49 -33.21
C LYS A 241 -1.24 7.38 -34.20
N TYR A 242 -2.40 6.70 -34.08
CA TYR A 242 -2.74 5.52 -34.87
C TYR A 242 -3.64 5.89 -36.06
N GLU A 243 -3.36 5.30 -37.19
CA GLU A 243 -4.25 5.37 -38.37
C GLU A 243 -5.44 4.40 -38.20
N TRP A 244 -6.22 4.59 -37.11
CA TRP A 244 -7.22 3.65 -36.63
C TRP A 244 -8.36 3.34 -37.63
N LYS A 245 -8.53 4.15 -38.66
CA LYS A 245 -9.48 3.92 -39.77
C LYS A 245 -8.96 2.90 -40.80
N THR A 246 -7.69 2.46 -40.65
CA THR A 246 -7.06 1.48 -41.54
C THR A 246 -6.98 0.09 -40.87
N ASN A 247 -6.62 -0.91 -41.67
CA ASN A 247 -6.38 -2.24 -41.13
C ASN A 247 -5.11 -2.25 -40.29
N ARG A 248 -5.21 -2.85 -39.10
CA ARG A 248 -4.08 -3.07 -38.20
C ARG A 248 -3.26 -4.26 -38.67
N ARG A 249 -1.94 -4.13 -38.68
CA ARG A 249 -1.05 -5.22 -39.01
C ARG A 249 -1.19 -6.37 -38.01
N ARG A 250 -1.30 -7.61 -38.51
CA ARG A 250 -1.16 -8.83 -37.71
C ARG A 250 0.26 -9.31 -37.79
N PHE A 251 0.77 -9.81 -36.67
CA PHE A 251 2.13 -10.30 -36.51
C PHE A 251 2.13 -11.80 -36.32
N GLU A 252 3.15 -12.46 -36.85
CA GLU A 252 3.45 -13.86 -36.64
C GLU A 252 4.55 -14.04 -35.58
N SER A 253 4.73 -15.26 -35.08
CA SER A 253 5.71 -15.55 -34.04
C SER A 253 7.14 -15.13 -34.41
N ASN A 254 7.50 -15.22 -35.70
CA ASN A 254 8.83 -14.80 -36.19
C ASN A 254 9.01 -13.29 -36.24
N ASP A 255 7.92 -12.53 -36.37
CA ASP A 255 7.96 -11.07 -36.42
C ASP A 255 8.44 -10.45 -35.12
N PHE A 256 8.18 -11.09 -34.00
CA PHE A 256 8.63 -10.59 -32.69
C PHE A 256 10.14 -10.33 -32.67
N ARG A 257 10.92 -11.18 -33.33
CA ARG A 257 12.38 -11.03 -33.40
C ARG A 257 12.87 -10.30 -34.63
N ARG A 258 12.22 -10.49 -35.78
CA ARG A 258 12.65 -9.88 -37.04
C ARG A 258 12.23 -8.43 -37.18
N ASN A 259 11.03 -8.11 -36.67
CA ASN A 259 10.38 -6.81 -36.85
C ASN A 259 10.04 -6.16 -35.48
N SER A 260 10.96 -6.30 -34.49
CA SER A 260 10.73 -5.83 -33.12
C SER A 260 10.30 -4.35 -33.05
N GLY A 261 10.89 -3.48 -33.87
CA GLY A 261 10.55 -2.05 -33.91
C GLY A 261 9.14 -1.79 -34.40
N GLU A 262 8.69 -2.44 -35.48
CA GLU A 262 7.32 -2.31 -35.99
C GLU A 262 6.32 -2.93 -35.02
N PHE A 263 6.69 -4.05 -34.40
CA PHE A 263 5.86 -4.71 -33.40
C PHE A 263 5.61 -3.81 -32.19
N THR A 264 6.66 -3.17 -31.65
CA THR A 264 6.52 -2.27 -30.48
C THR A 264 5.95 -0.90 -30.86
N HIS A 265 5.98 -0.49 -32.11
CA HIS A 265 5.21 0.65 -32.57
C HIS A 265 3.70 0.39 -32.44
N GLU A 266 3.24 -0.82 -32.81
CA GLU A 266 1.85 -1.24 -32.69
C GLU A 266 1.45 -1.59 -31.25
N TYR A 267 2.35 -2.22 -30.51
CA TYR A 267 2.16 -2.68 -29.13
C TYR A 267 3.27 -2.10 -28.22
N PRO A 268 3.17 -0.82 -27.85
CA PRO A 268 4.22 -0.14 -27.09
C PRO A 268 4.36 -0.64 -25.66
N VAL A 269 3.41 -1.41 -25.15
CA VAL A 269 3.39 -1.97 -23.79
C VAL A 269 3.55 -3.48 -23.85
N ILE A 270 4.70 -3.99 -23.40
CA ILE A 270 4.98 -5.42 -23.36
C ILE A 270 4.88 -5.91 -21.93
N LEU A 271 4.00 -6.88 -21.68
CA LEU A 271 3.84 -7.53 -20.38
C LEU A 271 4.53 -8.90 -20.42
N SER A 272 5.43 -9.16 -19.47
CA SER A 272 6.24 -10.37 -19.45
C SER A 272 6.68 -10.74 -18.03
N THR A 273 7.52 -11.76 -17.89
CA THR A 273 8.25 -12.05 -16.67
C THR A 273 9.70 -11.55 -16.77
N THR A 274 10.37 -11.35 -15.64
CA THR A 274 11.78 -10.95 -15.60
C THR A 274 12.67 -11.92 -16.36
N TYR A 275 12.37 -13.22 -16.29
CA TYR A 275 13.06 -14.27 -17.01
C TYR A 275 12.84 -14.22 -18.53
N SER A 276 11.62 -13.96 -18.98
CA SER A 276 11.23 -14.10 -20.39
C SER A 276 11.49 -12.85 -21.23
N ILE A 277 11.57 -11.68 -20.60
CA ILE A 277 11.56 -10.39 -21.33
C ILE A 277 12.70 -10.26 -22.36
N LYS A 278 13.91 -10.67 -22.01
CA LYS A 278 15.06 -10.58 -22.91
C LYS A 278 14.89 -11.41 -24.20
N GLY A 279 14.24 -12.57 -24.09
CA GLY A 279 13.96 -13.46 -25.21
C GLY A 279 12.64 -13.23 -25.94
N THR A 280 11.89 -12.19 -25.55
CA THR A 280 10.56 -11.90 -26.10
C THR A 280 10.64 -11.30 -27.50
N LEU A 281 11.56 -10.36 -27.70
CA LEU A 281 11.85 -9.71 -28.98
C LEU A 281 13.25 -10.07 -29.48
N SER A 282 13.81 -9.29 -30.41
CA SER A 282 15.22 -9.44 -30.78
C SER A 282 16.14 -9.26 -29.57
N LEU A 283 17.21 -10.01 -29.50
CA LEU A 283 18.20 -9.90 -28.40
C LEU A 283 18.85 -8.50 -28.35
N ASP A 284 18.91 -7.81 -29.48
CA ASP A 284 19.47 -6.46 -29.59
C ASP A 284 18.43 -5.36 -29.36
N TYR A 285 17.15 -5.73 -29.19
CA TYR A 285 16.10 -4.76 -28.95
C TYR A 285 16.19 -4.18 -27.53
N VAL A 286 16.12 -2.84 -27.44
CA VAL A 286 16.22 -2.11 -26.17
C VAL A 286 14.97 -1.26 -26.00
N TYR A 287 14.19 -1.57 -24.96
CA TYR A 287 13.03 -0.77 -24.58
C TYR A 287 13.47 0.58 -24.03
N ASP A 288 12.63 1.61 -24.18
CA ASP A 288 12.90 2.90 -23.55
C ASP A 288 12.77 2.81 -22.02
N TYR A 289 11.76 2.08 -21.56
CA TYR A 289 11.51 1.87 -20.13
C TYR A 289 11.27 0.39 -19.79
N LEU A 290 11.76 0.00 -18.62
CA LEU A 290 11.43 -1.26 -17.97
C LEU A 290 10.85 -0.95 -16.59
N ILE A 291 9.67 -1.46 -16.31
CA ILE A 291 9.04 -1.40 -14.99
C ILE A 291 9.08 -2.81 -14.40
N ILE A 292 9.67 -2.96 -13.23
CA ILE A 292 9.72 -4.23 -12.51
C ILE A 292 8.83 -4.13 -11.29
N ASP A 293 7.73 -4.86 -11.30
CA ASP A 293 6.77 -4.91 -10.19
C ASP A 293 7.07 -6.07 -9.25
N GLU A 294 6.69 -5.93 -7.98
CA GLU A 294 6.99 -6.87 -6.89
C GLU A 294 8.48 -7.20 -6.77
N ALA A 295 9.34 -6.18 -6.86
CA ALA A 295 10.79 -6.33 -6.92
C ALA A 295 11.43 -6.92 -5.65
N SER A 296 10.72 -6.97 -4.53
CA SER A 296 11.12 -7.72 -3.33
C SER A 296 11.14 -9.23 -3.56
N GLN A 297 10.38 -9.74 -4.54
CA GLN A 297 10.33 -11.15 -4.92
C GLN A 297 11.21 -11.50 -6.12
N VAL A 298 11.86 -10.53 -6.73
CA VAL A 298 12.70 -10.75 -7.92
C VAL A 298 14.13 -11.05 -7.48
N ASP A 299 14.67 -12.16 -8.01
CA ASP A 299 16.06 -12.53 -7.80
C ASP A 299 17.02 -11.70 -8.67
N LEU A 300 18.28 -11.61 -8.24
CA LEU A 300 19.29 -10.78 -8.90
C LEU A 300 19.65 -11.28 -10.31
N THR A 301 19.58 -12.58 -10.56
CA THR A 301 19.99 -13.18 -11.83
C THR A 301 19.01 -12.83 -12.95
N THR A 302 17.71 -13.02 -12.69
CA THR A 302 16.66 -12.67 -13.66
C THR A 302 16.52 -11.16 -13.81
N ALA A 303 16.81 -10.38 -12.74
CA ALA A 303 16.85 -8.93 -12.80
C ALA A 303 17.90 -8.40 -13.78
N VAL A 304 19.12 -8.96 -13.77
CA VAL A 304 20.19 -8.56 -14.71
C VAL A 304 19.80 -8.83 -16.16
N LEU A 305 19.13 -9.96 -16.43
CA LEU A 305 18.60 -10.25 -17.77
C LEU A 305 17.60 -9.18 -18.20
N ALA A 306 16.69 -8.81 -17.32
CA ALA A 306 15.69 -7.77 -17.60
C ALA A 306 16.36 -6.40 -17.82
N PHE A 307 17.33 -6.02 -16.99
CA PHE A 307 18.08 -4.75 -17.12
C PHE A 307 18.77 -4.61 -18.46
N SER A 308 19.29 -5.73 -19.00
CA SER A 308 20.03 -5.74 -20.27
C SER A 308 19.18 -5.36 -21.49
N CYS A 309 17.88 -5.21 -21.36
CA CYS A 309 16.99 -4.90 -22.49
C CYS A 309 16.27 -3.53 -22.38
N ALA A 310 16.69 -2.64 -21.47
CA ALA A 310 16.07 -1.33 -21.34
C ALA A 310 17.09 -0.21 -21.05
N ARG A 311 16.70 1.03 -21.40
CA ARG A 311 17.50 2.24 -21.14
C ARG A 311 17.22 2.85 -19.77
N ASN A 312 15.97 2.85 -19.38
CA ASN A 312 15.51 3.41 -18.10
C ASN A 312 14.78 2.34 -17.32
N ILE A 313 15.01 2.29 -16.02
CA ILE A 313 14.46 1.25 -15.15
C ILE A 313 13.68 1.88 -14.01
N VAL A 314 12.48 1.38 -13.77
CA VAL A 314 11.64 1.72 -12.63
C VAL A 314 11.45 0.46 -11.80
N ILE A 315 11.90 0.47 -10.57
CA ILE A 315 11.80 -0.66 -9.64
C ILE A 315 10.67 -0.35 -8.65
N VAL A 316 9.65 -1.22 -8.63
CA VAL A 316 8.48 -1.08 -7.76
C VAL A 316 8.42 -2.29 -6.83
N GLY A 317 8.29 -2.06 -5.54
CA GLY A 317 8.25 -3.14 -4.54
C GLY A 317 8.09 -2.61 -3.13
N ASP A 318 8.18 -3.53 -2.18
CA ASP A 318 8.11 -3.24 -0.75
C ASP A 318 8.96 -4.25 0.01
N LEU A 319 9.94 -3.78 0.77
CA LEU A 319 10.82 -4.65 1.57
C LEU A 319 10.11 -5.31 2.75
N ASN A 320 8.98 -4.77 3.18
CA ASN A 320 8.17 -5.33 4.26
C ASN A 320 7.16 -6.39 3.76
N GLN A 321 7.05 -6.59 2.44
CA GLN A 321 6.26 -7.66 1.84
C GLN A 321 7.13 -8.92 1.60
N LEU A 322 6.50 -9.99 1.10
CA LEU A 322 7.15 -11.28 0.92
C LEU A 322 8.46 -11.18 0.12
N PRO A 323 9.56 -11.76 0.61
CA PRO A 323 10.80 -11.87 -0.14
C PRO A 323 10.73 -13.00 -1.18
N ASN A 324 11.76 -13.10 -2.02
CA ASN A 324 11.96 -14.24 -2.89
C ASN A 324 12.25 -15.51 -2.07
N VAL A 325 11.57 -16.61 -2.40
CA VAL A 325 11.76 -17.91 -1.70
C VAL A 325 12.75 -18.77 -2.50
N LEU A 326 13.90 -19.03 -1.92
CA LEU A 326 14.94 -19.84 -2.51
C LEU A 326 14.93 -21.28 -1.97
N SER A 327 15.32 -22.25 -2.80
CA SER A 327 15.59 -23.59 -2.31
C SER A 327 16.93 -23.68 -1.57
N GLU A 328 17.06 -24.63 -0.65
CA GLU A 328 18.36 -24.87 0.04
C GLU A 328 19.50 -25.11 -0.94
N ALA A 329 19.23 -25.82 -2.03
CA ALA A 329 20.22 -26.07 -3.08
C ALA A 329 20.69 -24.79 -3.77
N ASP A 330 19.75 -23.85 -4.03
CA ASP A 330 20.08 -22.54 -4.62
C ASP A 330 20.89 -21.69 -3.64
N ILE A 331 20.54 -21.72 -2.37
CA ILE A 331 21.29 -21.01 -1.31
C ILE A 331 22.73 -21.53 -1.27
N GLN A 332 22.95 -22.84 -1.15
CA GLN A 332 24.30 -23.44 -1.10
C GLN A 332 25.12 -23.13 -2.35
N ARG A 333 24.48 -23.19 -3.52
CA ARG A 333 25.15 -22.87 -4.79
C ARG A 333 25.53 -21.40 -4.87
N SER A 334 24.66 -20.51 -4.46
CA SER A 334 24.90 -19.07 -4.47
C SER A 334 26.01 -18.67 -3.51
N GLU A 335 26.06 -19.27 -2.31
CA GLU A 335 27.15 -19.10 -1.35
C GLU A 335 28.51 -19.46 -1.94
N THR A 336 28.58 -20.60 -2.64
CA THR A 336 29.80 -21.04 -3.30
C THR A 336 30.28 -20.06 -4.37
N ILE A 337 29.33 -19.56 -5.20
CA ILE A 337 29.65 -18.58 -6.25
C ILE A 337 30.08 -17.26 -5.62
N TRP A 338 29.32 -16.77 -4.62
CA TRP A 338 29.61 -15.49 -3.94
C TRP A 338 31.03 -15.47 -3.35
N ARG A 339 31.43 -16.55 -2.66
CA ARG A 339 32.79 -16.69 -2.11
C ARG A 339 33.87 -16.82 -3.19
N THR A 340 33.60 -17.60 -4.24
CA THR A 340 34.58 -17.85 -5.32
C THR A 340 34.95 -16.57 -6.06
N TYR A 341 33.95 -15.70 -6.29
CA TYR A 341 34.14 -14.46 -7.05
C TYR A 341 34.31 -13.22 -6.16
N SER A 342 34.30 -13.37 -4.83
CA SER A 342 34.45 -12.28 -3.86
C SER A 342 33.49 -11.11 -4.17
N LEU A 343 32.23 -11.42 -4.44
CA LEU A 343 31.26 -10.41 -4.79
C LEU A 343 30.93 -9.50 -3.58
N ALA A 344 30.61 -8.24 -3.83
CA ALA A 344 30.17 -7.33 -2.77
C ALA A 344 28.84 -7.81 -2.14
N GLU A 345 28.63 -7.50 -0.85
CA GLU A 345 27.47 -7.96 -0.06
C GLU A 345 26.13 -7.62 -0.74
N ARG A 346 25.98 -6.42 -1.29
CA ARG A 346 24.79 -6.00 -2.04
C ARG A 346 24.41 -6.88 -3.24
N TYR A 347 25.30 -7.76 -3.68
CA TYR A 347 25.04 -8.74 -4.75
C TYR A 347 24.90 -10.17 -4.23
N HIS A 348 24.75 -10.33 -2.93
CA HIS A 348 24.59 -11.63 -2.31
C HIS A 348 23.19 -12.19 -2.61
N PHE A 349 23.15 -13.21 -3.47
CA PHE A 349 21.91 -13.72 -4.07
C PHE A 349 20.90 -14.27 -3.03
N SER A 350 21.40 -14.90 -1.95
CA SER A 350 20.51 -15.50 -0.94
C SER A 350 19.99 -14.53 0.10
N THR A 351 20.62 -13.36 0.26
CA THR A 351 20.23 -12.36 1.27
C THR A 351 19.57 -11.13 0.67
N HIS A 352 19.74 -10.89 -0.62
CA HIS A 352 19.23 -9.71 -1.30
C HIS A 352 18.22 -10.06 -2.39
N SER A 353 17.09 -9.35 -2.37
CA SER A 353 16.19 -9.24 -3.52
C SER A 353 16.71 -8.15 -4.47
N LEU A 354 16.10 -8.05 -5.66
CA LEU A 354 16.39 -6.95 -6.56
C LEU A 354 16.21 -5.58 -5.87
N LEU A 355 15.12 -5.39 -5.11
CA LEU A 355 14.83 -4.11 -4.47
C LEU A 355 15.88 -3.73 -3.44
N SER A 356 16.26 -4.63 -2.52
CA SER A 356 17.28 -4.35 -1.50
C SER A 356 18.66 -4.11 -2.13
N SER A 357 19.06 -4.93 -3.10
CA SER A 357 20.30 -4.75 -3.85
C SER A 357 20.35 -3.42 -4.61
N ALA A 358 19.23 -3.00 -5.21
CA ALA A 358 19.14 -1.74 -5.95
C ALA A 358 19.31 -0.53 -5.02
N LEU A 359 18.67 -0.53 -3.86
CA LEU A 359 18.79 0.55 -2.86
C LEU A 359 20.24 0.72 -2.38
N GLU A 360 20.97 -0.37 -2.19
CA GLU A 360 22.38 -0.30 -1.81
C GLU A 360 23.31 0.06 -2.98
N THR A 361 22.98 -0.39 -4.20
CA THR A 361 23.81 -0.14 -5.38
C THR A 361 23.69 1.30 -5.87
N TRP A 362 22.49 1.87 -5.79
CA TRP A 362 22.19 3.22 -6.27
C TRP A 362 21.60 4.11 -5.17
N PRO A 363 22.38 4.47 -4.13
CA PRO A 363 21.87 5.22 -2.98
C PRO A 363 21.40 6.65 -3.34
N THR A 364 21.81 7.17 -4.50
CA THR A 364 21.40 8.49 -5.01
C THR A 364 20.22 8.43 -5.98
N ALA A 365 19.74 7.24 -6.33
CA ALA A 365 18.57 7.12 -7.19
C ALA A 365 17.32 7.71 -6.51
N PRO A 366 16.42 8.36 -7.26
CA PRO A 366 15.18 8.86 -6.69
C PRO A 366 14.34 7.72 -6.11
N VAL A 367 14.00 7.82 -4.84
CA VAL A 367 13.12 6.88 -4.14
C VAL A 367 11.86 7.61 -3.69
N THR A 368 10.70 7.09 -4.07
CA THR A 368 9.41 7.62 -3.65
C THR A 368 8.66 6.58 -2.83
N LEU A 369 8.43 6.88 -1.56
CA LEU A 369 7.58 6.06 -0.71
C LEU A 369 6.11 6.44 -0.95
N LEU A 370 5.31 5.48 -1.42
CA LEU A 370 3.86 5.64 -1.58
C LEU A 370 3.20 5.43 -0.21
N ARG A 371 2.94 6.53 0.49
CA ARG A 371 2.45 6.51 1.88
C ARG A 371 0.95 6.35 1.99
N GLU A 372 0.19 6.78 0.99
CA GLU A 372 -1.27 6.77 1.04
C GLU A 372 -1.82 5.35 0.85
N HIS A 373 -2.58 4.90 1.83
CA HIS A 373 -3.22 3.59 1.84
C HIS A 373 -4.73 3.75 1.65
N TYR A 374 -5.29 3.06 0.64
CA TYR A 374 -6.69 3.18 0.20
C TYR A 374 -7.46 1.84 0.21
N ARG A 375 -6.92 0.80 0.84
CA ARG A 375 -7.47 -0.55 0.71
C ARG A 375 -8.12 -1.03 2.00
N CYS A 376 -7.36 -1.13 3.08
CA CYS A 376 -7.83 -1.77 4.30
C CYS A 376 -8.54 -0.82 5.24
N HIS A 377 -9.45 -1.36 6.04
CA HIS A 377 -10.07 -0.63 7.14
C HIS A 377 -9.02 -0.04 8.10
N PRO A 378 -9.20 1.19 8.63
CA PRO A 378 -8.21 1.87 9.48
C PRO A 378 -7.70 1.04 10.65
N LYS A 379 -8.58 0.31 11.35
CA LYS A 379 -8.23 -0.54 12.50
C LYS A 379 -7.27 -1.69 12.12
N ILE A 380 -7.40 -2.23 10.90
CA ILE A 380 -6.56 -3.32 10.39
C ILE A 380 -5.21 -2.78 9.97
N ILE A 381 -5.19 -1.78 9.07
CA ILE A 381 -3.94 -1.28 8.51
C ILE A 381 -3.10 -0.51 9.55
N ASN A 382 -3.72 0.06 10.59
CA ASN A 382 -2.98 0.74 11.64
C ASN A 382 -2.04 -0.21 12.39
N PHE A 383 -2.41 -1.47 12.57
CA PHE A 383 -1.50 -2.49 13.12
C PHE A 383 -0.24 -2.63 12.25
N CYS A 384 -0.40 -2.79 10.94
CA CYS A 384 0.73 -2.87 10.01
C CYS A 384 1.55 -1.58 10.00
N ASN A 385 0.87 -0.43 10.02
CA ASN A 385 1.52 0.87 10.02
C ASN A 385 2.45 1.05 11.22
N GLN A 386 2.01 0.67 12.41
CA GLN A 386 2.83 0.75 13.63
C GLN A 386 3.97 -0.27 13.61
N LYS A 387 3.67 -1.53 13.24
CA LYS A 387 4.63 -2.63 13.36
C LYS A 387 5.68 -2.63 12.25
N PHE A 388 5.32 -2.29 11.00
CA PHE A 388 6.18 -2.48 9.82
C PHE A 388 6.59 -1.18 9.13
N TYR A 389 5.80 -0.11 9.26
CA TYR A 389 6.04 1.15 8.54
C TYR A 389 6.34 2.34 9.45
N ALA A 390 6.62 2.10 10.74
CA ALA A 390 6.96 3.14 11.73
C ALA A 390 5.98 4.34 11.74
N GLY A 391 4.69 4.08 11.53
CA GLY A 391 3.66 5.11 11.49
C GLY A 391 3.67 6.01 10.24
N GLN A 392 4.42 5.65 9.20
CA GLN A 392 4.60 6.51 8.02
C GLN A 392 3.45 6.45 7.00
N LEU A 393 2.62 5.41 7.04
CA LEU A 393 1.47 5.33 6.15
C LEU A 393 0.43 6.38 6.52
N ILE A 394 -0.23 6.93 5.51
CA ILE A 394 -1.35 7.83 5.63
C ILE A 394 -2.60 7.03 5.26
N ILE A 395 -3.44 6.73 6.23
CA ILE A 395 -4.64 5.93 6.03
C ILE A 395 -5.72 6.83 5.45
N MET A 396 -6.18 6.51 4.23
CA MET A 396 -7.15 7.30 3.48
C MET A 396 -8.55 6.66 3.47
N THR A 397 -8.68 5.47 4.06
CA THR A 397 -9.96 4.78 4.28
C THR A 397 -10.63 5.33 5.53
N GLU A 398 -11.96 5.33 5.55
CA GLU A 398 -12.76 5.84 6.66
C GLU A 398 -13.16 4.71 7.61
N ASP A 399 -13.29 5.02 8.90
CA ASP A 399 -13.92 4.15 9.91
C ASP A 399 -15.35 4.67 10.12
N ASN A 400 -16.35 3.92 9.68
CA ASN A 400 -17.75 4.27 9.85
C ASN A 400 -18.34 3.62 11.10
N ASP A 401 -17.52 3.37 12.12
CA ASP A 401 -17.87 2.71 13.37
C ASP A 401 -18.39 1.27 13.18
N GLU A 402 -17.87 0.55 12.14
CA GLU A 402 -18.21 -0.85 11.93
C GLU A 402 -17.83 -1.69 13.15
N PRO A 403 -18.77 -2.48 13.68
CA PRO A 403 -18.48 -3.41 14.76
C PRO A 403 -17.65 -4.59 14.25
N ASP A 404 -16.81 -5.13 15.11
CA ASP A 404 -16.12 -6.42 14.91
C ASP A 404 -15.26 -6.51 13.63
N VAL A 405 -14.63 -5.40 13.22
CA VAL A 405 -13.72 -5.36 12.07
C VAL A 405 -12.57 -6.36 12.17
N LEU A 406 -12.12 -6.65 13.39
CA LEU A 406 -11.10 -7.64 13.67
C LEU A 406 -11.59 -8.58 14.77
N THR A 407 -11.88 -9.83 14.41
CA THR A 407 -12.42 -10.83 15.34
C THR A 407 -11.45 -12.00 15.49
N MET A 408 -11.19 -12.42 16.72
CA MET A 408 -10.36 -13.57 17.01
C MET A 408 -11.21 -14.75 17.52
N TYR A 409 -11.15 -15.87 16.80
CA TYR A 409 -11.75 -17.13 17.21
C TYR A 409 -10.72 -18.04 17.86
N ARG A 410 -10.88 -18.31 19.15
CA ARG A 410 -10.02 -19.25 19.86
C ARG A 410 -10.64 -20.63 19.85
N THR A 411 -10.00 -21.58 19.16
CA THR A 411 -10.43 -22.97 19.14
C THR A 411 -10.13 -23.65 20.50
N ALA A 412 -10.79 -24.80 20.75
CA ALA A 412 -10.54 -25.57 21.96
C ALA A 412 -9.05 -25.93 22.09
N ALA A 413 -8.53 -25.85 23.32
CA ALA A 413 -7.14 -26.21 23.60
C ALA A 413 -6.89 -27.71 23.30
N GLY A 414 -5.68 -28.03 22.83
CA GLY A 414 -5.27 -29.39 22.53
C GLY A 414 -4.40 -29.50 21.27
N ASN A 415 -3.88 -30.69 21.04
CA ASN A 415 -3.09 -30.98 19.85
C ASN A 415 -4.02 -31.43 18.70
N HIS A 416 -4.50 -30.47 17.92
CA HIS A 416 -5.43 -30.68 16.80
C HIS A 416 -4.76 -30.72 15.43
N ALA A 417 -3.52 -30.20 15.30
CA ALA A 417 -2.75 -30.28 14.07
C ALA A 417 -2.23 -31.71 13.82
N ARG A 418 -2.31 -32.15 12.57
CA ARG A 418 -1.72 -33.39 12.06
C ARG A 418 -0.93 -33.08 10.80
N GLY A 419 0.41 -33.04 10.93
CA GLY A 419 1.24 -32.43 9.89
C GLY A 419 0.83 -30.97 9.69
N HIS A 420 0.59 -30.56 8.47
CA HIS A 420 0.19 -29.19 8.11
C HIS A 420 -1.34 -29.04 7.95
N ILE A 421 -2.14 -29.87 8.64
CA ILE A 421 -3.60 -29.78 8.62
C ILE A 421 -4.14 -29.71 10.05
N ASN A 422 -5.05 -28.77 10.30
CA ASN A 422 -5.79 -28.64 11.55
C ASN A 422 -7.29 -28.73 11.27
N GLN A 423 -7.84 -29.93 11.39
CA GLN A 423 -9.25 -30.20 11.10
C GLN A 423 -10.18 -29.37 12.00
N ARG A 424 -9.81 -29.15 13.27
CA ARG A 424 -10.64 -28.36 14.19
C ARG A 424 -10.82 -26.91 13.72
N GLN A 425 -9.76 -26.30 13.19
CA GLN A 425 -9.88 -24.95 12.62
C GLN A 425 -10.76 -24.94 11.37
N ILE A 426 -10.67 -25.97 10.51
CA ILE A 426 -11.54 -26.11 9.32
C ILE A 426 -13.01 -26.22 9.74
N ASP A 427 -13.30 -27.01 10.76
CA ASP A 427 -14.68 -27.21 11.25
C ASP A 427 -15.26 -25.92 11.84
N VAL A 428 -14.47 -25.14 12.61
CA VAL A 428 -14.87 -23.83 13.14
C VAL A 428 -15.12 -22.84 12.01
N ILE A 429 -14.24 -22.81 11.00
CA ILE A 429 -14.45 -21.95 9.82
C ILE A 429 -15.80 -22.28 9.17
N GLN A 430 -16.07 -23.57 8.92
CA GLN A 430 -17.28 -24.02 8.23
C GLN A 430 -18.56 -23.81 9.05
N GLN A 431 -18.52 -24.14 10.34
CA GLN A 431 -19.72 -24.23 11.19
C GLN A 431 -20.05 -22.94 11.92
N GLU A 432 -19.05 -22.12 12.23
CA GLU A 432 -19.22 -20.94 13.06
C GLU A 432 -18.95 -19.64 12.27
N ILE A 433 -17.77 -19.51 11.62
CA ILE A 433 -17.33 -18.25 11.02
C ILE A 433 -18.08 -17.95 9.72
N LEU A 434 -18.09 -18.87 8.76
CA LEU A 434 -18.74 -18.65 7.46
C LEU A 434 -20.24 -18.35 7.56
N PRO A 435 -21.03 -19.03 8.44
CA PRO A 435 -22.44 -18.66 8.65
C PRO A 435 -22.62 -17.24 9.21
N GLN A 436 -21.71 -16.76 10.05
CA GLN A 436 -21.73 -15.40 10.59
C GLN A 436 -21.44 -14.37 9.49
N LEU A 437 -20.36 -14.54 8.72
CA LEU A 437 -19.98 -13.64 7.63
C LEU A 437 -21.06 -13.57 6.54
N ARG A 438 -21.71 -14.69 6.23
CA ARG A 438 -22.85 -14.70 5.28
C ARG A 438 -24.05 -13.89 5.77
N ARG A 439 -24.33 -13.87 7.07
CA ARG A 439 -25.39 -13.02 7.64
C ARG A 439 -25.06 -11.52 7.56
N GLN A 440 -23.80 -11.19 7.54
CA GLN A 440 -23.29 -9.81 7.38
C GLN A 440 -23.23 -9.36 5.92
N ASN A 441 -23.70 -10.20 4.96
CA ASN A 441 -23.79 -9.91 3.53
C ASN A 441 -22.49 -9.59 2.80
N TYR A 442 -21.33 -10.07 3.29
CA TYR A 442 -20.09 -9.98 2.54
C TYR A 442 -20.21 -10.71 1.20
N GLN A 443 -19.83 -10.04 0.10
CA GLN A 443 -19.95 -10.57 -1.26
C GLN A 443 -18.82 -11.52 -1.60
N SER A 444 -17.62 -11.24 -1.08
CA SER A 444 -16.41 -12.03 -1.30
C SER A 444 -15.74 -12.39 0.02
N ILE A 445 -15.40 -13.68 0.19
CA ILE A 445 -14.74 -14.19 1.39
C ILE A 445 -13.52 -15.00 0.98
N GLY A 446 -12.34 -14.56 1.42
CA GLY A 446 -11.08 -15.24 1.25
C GLY A 446 -10.66 -16.02 2.50
N ILE A 447 -9.98 -17.16 2.30
CA ILE A 447 -9.42 -17.96 3.41
C ILE A 447 -7.93 -18.14 3.15
N ILE A 448 -7.11 -17.60 4.03
CA ILE A 448 -5.66 -17.62 3.92
C ILE A 448 -5.06 -18.54 5.00
N THR A 449 -4.13 -19.36 4.57
CA THR A 449 -3.42 -20.31 5.45
C THR A 449 -1.92 -20.31 5.15
N PRO A 450 -1.04 -20.61 6.12
CA PRO A 450 0.39 -20.73 5.87
C PRO A 450 0.76 -21.96 5.03
N TYR A 451 -0.06 -23.02 5.04
CA TYR A 451 0.30 -24.31 4.45
C TYR A 451 -0.60 -24.75 3.30
N ARG A 452 0.01 -25.31 2.25
CA ARG A 452 -0.70 -25.83 1.06
C ARG A 452 -1.66 -26.97 1.39
N ASP A 453 -1.30 -27.84 2.33
CA ASP A 453 -2.12 -29.00 2.71
C ASP A 453 -3.41 -28.53 3.40
N GLN A 454 -3.33 -27.53 4.27
CA GLN A 454 -4.51 -26.92 4.88
C GLN A 454 -5.41 -26.26 3.81
N ALA A 455 -4.83 -25.53 2.86
CA ALA A 455 -5.60 -24.93 1.78
C ALA A 455 -6.32 -25.99 0.93
N ALA A 456 -5.64 -27.09 0.62
CA ALA A 456 -6.24 -28.21 -0.11
C ALA A 456 -7.37 -28.89 0.69
N ALA A 457 -7.18 -29.09 2.00
CA ALA A 457 -8.19 -29.67 2.87
C ALA A 457 -9.44 -28.78 2.98
N ILE A 458 -9.25 -27.47 3.14
CA ILE A 458 -10.34 -26.49 3.18
C ILE A 458 -11.12 -26.49 1.85
N ARG A 459 -10.43 -26.41 0.69
CA ARG A 459 -11.09 -26.47 -0.63
C ARG A 459 -11.91 -27.74 -0.82
N LYS A 460 -11.36 -28.89 -0.40
CA LYS A 460 -12.06 -30.18 -0.48
C LYS A 460 -13.33 -30.17 0.37
N GLN A 461 -13.28 -29.59 1.58
CA GLN A 461 -14.42 -29.61 2.51
C GLN A 461 -15.48 -28.56 2.16
N LEU A 462 -15.08 -27.39 1.65
CA LEU A 462 -15.98 -26.28 1.33
C LEU A 462 -16.48 -26.28 -0.12
N GLY A 463 -16.02 -27.20 -0.98
CA GLY A 463 -16.54 -27.38 -2.34
C GLY A 463 -16.19 -26.30 -3.35
N GLY A 464 -15.12 -25.53 -3.14
CA GLY A 464 -14.62 -24.56 -4.12
C GLY A 464 -15.41 -23.25 -4.25
N TYR A 465 -16.37 -22.98 -3.36
CA TYR A 465 -17.16 -21.75 -3.34
C TYR A 465 -16.41 -20.52 -2.82
N TYR A 466 -15.29 -20.74 -2.15
CA TYR A 466 -14.49 -19.69 -1.52
C TYR A 466 -13.10 -19.69 -2.14
N GLU A 467 -12.52 -18.50 -2.18
CA GLU A 467 -11.11 -18.37 -2.54
C GLU A 467 -10.23 -18.78 -1.37
N VAL A 468 -9.53 -19.90 -1.51
CA VAL A 468 -8.69 -20.47 -0.44
C VAL A 468 -7.29 -20.67 -0.99
N ASP A 469 -6.28 -20.02 -0.40
CA ASP A 469 -4.89 -20.29 -0.82
C ASP A 469 -3.89 -19.95 0.30
N THR A 470 -2.61 -20.18 -0.01
CA THR A 470 -1.52 -19.71 0.86
C THR A 470 -1.27 -18.23 0.67
N VAL A 471 -0.65 -17.59 1.66
CA VAL A 471 -0.32 -16.16 1.63
C VAL A 471 0.36 -15.74 0.32
N HIS A 472 1.36 -16.50 -0.14
CA HIS A 472 2.11 -16.21 -1.36
C HIS A 472 1.25 -16.22 -2.64
N LYS A 473 0.22 -17.03 -2.69
CA LYS A 473 -0.67 -17.12 -3.85
C LYS A 473 -1.87 -16.19 -3.76
N PHE A 474 -2.17 -15.74 -2.55
CA PHE A 474 -3.26 -14.83 -2.29
C PHE A 474 -2.86 -13.37 -2.54
N GLN A 475 -1.56 -13.09 -2.57
CA GLN A 475 -1.01 -11.75 -2.75
C GLN A 475 -1.56 -11.03 -3.99
N GLY A 476 -2.00 -9.79 -3.81
CA GLY A 476 -2.59 -8.96 -4.86
C GLY A 476 -4.07 -9.20 -5.12
N ARG A 477 -4.74 -10.07 -4.34
CA ARG A 477 -6.19 -10.30 -4.41
C ARG A 477 -6.90 -9.53 -3.31
N GLU A 478 -8.12 -9.09 -3.58
CA GLU A 478 -8.91 -8.26 -2.68
C GLU A 478 -10.21 -8.98 -2.33
N GLN A 479 -10.59 -8.99 -1.04
CA GLN A 479 -11.80 -9.64 -0.54
C GLN A 479 -12.45 -8.80 0.53
N ASP A 480 -13.79 -8.81 0.62
CA ASP A 480 -14.56 -8.06 1.63
C ASP A 480 -14.31 -8.58 3.05
N ALA A 481 -14.08 -9.90 3.19
CA ALA A 481 -13.71 -10.52 4.44
C ALA A 481 -12.59 -11.56 4.24
N ILE A 482 -11.63 -11.59 5.15
CA ILE A 482 -10.54 -12.55 5.13
C ILE A 482 -10.53 -13.37 6.43
N ILE A 483 -10.49 -14.69 6.29
CA ILE A 483 -10.29 -15.62 7.39
C ILE A 483 -8.84 -16.08 7.38
N LEU A 484 -8.11 -15.81 8.47
CA LEU A 484 -6.75 -16.30 8.67
C LEU A 484 -6.75 -17.53 9.57
N THR A 485 -6.07 -18.60 9.18
CA THR A 485 -5.88 -19.79 10.00
C THR A 485 -4.39 -20.03 10.23
N SER A 486 -4.00 -20.25 11.49
CA SER A 486 -2.59 -20.48 11.88
C SER A 486 -2.15 -21.94 11.67
N VAL A 487 -3.08 -22.88 11.69
CA VAL A 487 -2.88 -24.34 11.60
C VAL A 487 -2.17 -24.93 12.82
N ASP A 488 -0.99 -24.44 13.16
CA ASP A 488 -0.14 -25.00 14.19
C ASP A 488 -0.74 -24.87 15.60
N ASN A 489 -0.40 -25.81 16.48
CA ASN A 489 -0.83 -25.77 17.88
C ASN A 489 -0.01 -24.78 18.70
N ILE A 490 1.20 -24.48 18.26
CA ILE A 490 2.11 -23.48 18.81
C ILE A 490 2.55 -22.60 17.64
N ILE A 491 2.49 -21.29 17.80
CA ILE A 491 2.93 -20.36 16.77
C ILE A 491 4.43 -20.56 16.53
N THR A 492 4.78 -20.85 15.29
CA THR A 492 6.17 -21.04 14.83
C THR A 492 6.70 -19.78 14.19
N ASP A 493 8.03 -19.62 14.10
CA ASP A 493 8.67 -18.49 13.42
C ASP A 493 8.19 -18.35 11.96
N PHE A 494 7.82 -19.46 11.32
CA PHE A 494 7.26 -19.44 9.96
C PHE A 494 5.87 -18.79 9.92
N VAL A 495 5.02 -19.08 10.91
CA VAL A 495 3.66 -18.50 10.97
C VAL A 495 3.69 -17.03 11.46
N ASP A 496 4.66 -16.68 12.31
CA ASP A 496 4.87 -15.32 12.84
C ASP A 496 5.86 -14.49 12.00
N ASP A 497 6.17 -14.94 10.78
CA ASP A 497 7.05 -14.20 9.88
C ASP A 497 6.48 -12.80 9.59
N PRO A 498 7.25 -11.72 9.83
CA PRO A 498 6.78 -10.34 9.69
C PRO A 498 6.24 -10.02 8.29
N HIS A 499 6.88 -10.54 7.24
CA HIS A 499 6.47 -10.29 5.85
C HIS A 499 5.15 -10.99 5.53
N MET A 500 4.96 -12.21 6.07
CA MET A 500 3.69 -12.93 5.93
C MET A 500 2.56 -12.25 6.68
N LEU A 501 2.82 -11.73 7.89
CA LEU A 501 1.83 -10.99 8.68
C LEU A 501 1.42 -9.70 7.99
N ASN A 502 2.38 -8.95 7.43
CA ASN A 502 2.10 -7.71 6.74
C ASN A 502 1.21 -7.94 5.51
N VAL A 503 1.58 -8.87 4.64
CA VAL A 503 0.79 -9.18 3.42
C VAL A 503 -0.62 -9.65 3.78
N ARG A 504 -0.79 -10.53 4.77
CA ARG A 504 -2.12 -11.01 5.22
C ARG A 504 -3.05 -9.88 5.61
N SER A 505 -2.51 -8.83 6.25
CA SER A 505 -3.31 -7.72 6.77
C SER A 505 -3.62 -6.67 5.70
N GLU A 506 -2.81 -6.57 4.63
CA GLU A 506 -3.01 -5.61 3.53
C GLU A 506 -4.03 -6.06 2.47
N GLU A 507 -4.45 -7.32 2.47
CA GLU A 507 -5.29 -7.89 1.40
C GLU A 507 -6.80 -7.80 1.69
N HIS A 508 -7.16 -7.24 2.84
CA HIS A 508 -8.55 -6.95 3.18
C HIS A 508 -9.00 -5.63 2.55
N THR A 509 -10.04 -5.64 1.74
CA THR A 509 -10.67 -4.41 1.24
C THR A 509 -11.84 -4.00 2.12
N SER A 510 -11.87 -2.74 2.50
CA SER A 510 -13.07 -2.08 2.99
C SER A 510 -13.68 -1.25 1.85
N GLU A 511 -14.23 -1.88 0.84
CA GLU A 511 -15.13 -1.21 -0.08
C GLU A 511 -16.56 -1.43 0.40
N LEU A 512 -17.02 -0.54 1.25
CA LEU A 512 -18.43 -0.14 1.28
C LEU A 512 -18.52 1.09 0.35
N GLN A 513 -18.90 0.85 -0.90
CA GLN A 513 -19.47 1.90 -1.76
C GLN A 513 -20.90 2.20 -1.32
#